data_91c1a4d516e8a11d525c07a644898892
#
_entry.id   91c1a4d516e8a11d525c07a644898892
#
_cell.length_a   1.000
_cell.length_b   1.000
_cell.length_c   1.000
_cell.angle_alpha   90.00
_cell.angle_beta   90.00
_cell.angle_gamma   90.00
#
_symmetry.space_group_name_H-M   'P 1'
#
loop_
_entity.id
_entity.type
_entity.pdbx_description
1 polymer ?
#
loop_
_entity_poly.entity_id
_entity_poly.type
_entity_poly.pdbx_seq_one_letter_code
_entity_poly.pdbx_strand_id
1 'polypeptide(L)'
;TPYDEATKKPVGNYRPIKGTPVPIGTLGLDSGSAVIWGDIFSVDCRDTRDKNHFIMSIAITDYTGSINLKIFDELSLKPKLGDLKPGMTVLVQGDISYDKYDRDMVMRPRHINTVKKNVLTDDAPVKRVELHLHTTMSAMDGVSTAEDLVKRAHSWGHPAVAVTDHGVVQAFPEVMNTVEKIRKDDPDFKAIYGVEGYFINDMLPAVKGRTDAPINGRYIVFDLETTGLSAATERIIEIGAVKVENGEISESFDLFVDPEKAITPEITRLTSITNEMVAGAPKEAEALEQFFRFCDGCDILVAHNADFDMGFLRAAIRRCGREEDPVQIDTLVMARAMYPELKKHKLDTIAERLGVTQKHHHRADDDARVLAEIFLKMVQKLVEDAGITKVMDINHSMGQQNTAKAHPYHIVLLVQNQTGLKNLYKIISASHLEYFQKKPRIPKSLLVRHREGLLVGSACEAGELFKAIRAGKKWSELCDIADFYDYLEVQPLGNNMFMVRDGEVRSEKDLQDLNITVLKLGQQLGKPVVATGDVHFLEEKDARFREILMAGMGFKDADNQAPLYFRTTGQMLKEFDYLPEETAREIVIDNPRKIAESIEYVRPIPKGTFPPSIPGSEEDLIRITTTRAKEMYG
;
A
#
# COMPACT_ATOMS: atom_id res chain seq x y z
N THR A 1 -33.78 -8.34 -8.16
CA THR A 1 -34.02 -9.05 -6.88
C THR A 1 -32.75 -9.77 -6.45
N PRO A 2 -32.43 -9.83 -5.16
CA PRO A 2 -31.21 -10.49 -4.65
C PRO A 2 -31.26 -12.03 -4.76
N TYR A 3 -32.35 -12.58 -5.25
CA TYR A 3 -32.58 -14.01 -5.46
C TYR A 3 -33.31 -14.25 -6.77
N ASP A 4 -33.21 -15.50 -7.27
CA ASP A 4 -33.89 -15.95 -8.48
C ASP A 4 -35.32 -16.38 -8.14
N GLU A 5 -36.28 -15.58 -8.58
CA GLU A 5 -37.73 -15.83 -8.42
C GLU A 5 -38.16 -17.19 -8.98
N ALA A 6 -37.56 -17.68 -10.06
CA ALA A 6 -37.88 -18.95 -10.67
C ALA A 6 -37.51 -20.16 -9.80
N THR A 7 -36.62 -19.99 -8.82
CA THR A 7 -36.16 -21.06 -7.92
C THR A 7 -36.97 -21.19 -6.64
N LYS A 8 -38.01 -20.37 -6.49
CA LYS A 8 -38.86 -20.32 -5.29
C LYS A 8 -39.57 -21.67 -5.04
N LYS A 9 -39.27 -22.30 -3.90
CA LYS A 9 -39.86 -23.56 -3.47
C LYS A 9 -40.43 -23.43 -2.06
N PRO A 10 -41.75 -23.67 -1.86
CA PRO A 10 -42.34 -23.72 -0.52
C PRO A 10 -41.68 -24.78 0.36
N VAL A 11 -41.45 -24.46 1.62
CA VAL A 11 -40.92 -25.39 2.62
C VAL A 11 -42.08 -26.11 3.27
N GLY A 12 -42.03 -27.44 3.35
CA GLY A 12 -43.07 -28.25 4.02
C GLY A 12 -44.46 -27.98 3.48
N ASN A 13 -45.37 -27.53 4.34
CA ASN A 13 -46.79 -27.27 4.01
C ASN A 13 -47.05 -25.78 3.66
N TYR A 14 -46.04 -24.95 3.59
CA TYR A 14 -46.20 -23.55 3.27
C TYR A 14 -46.60 -23.32 1.80
N ARG A 15 -47.11 -22.13 1.49
CA ARG A 15 -47.58 -21.77 0.15
C ARG A 15 -46.52 -20.86 -0.55
N PRO A 16 -46.54 -20.80 -1.88
CA PRO A 16 -45.74 -19.84 -2.62
C PRO A 16 -46.08 -18.41 -2.19
N ILE A 17 -45.05 -17.64 -1.82
CA ILE A 17 -45.19 -16.26 -1.37
C ILE A 17 -45.35 -15.36 -2.59
N LYS A 18 -46.34 -14.47 -2.55
CA LYS A 18 -46.56 -13.41 -3.53
C LYS A 18 -46.33 -12.07 -2.83
N GLY A 19 -45.54 -11.23 -3.40
CA GLY A 19 -45.24 -9.88 -2.85
C GLY A 19 -43.76 -9.52 -2.96
N THR A 20 -43.47 -8.23 -2.92
CA THR A 20 -42.14 -7.69 -2.95
C THR A 20 -41.57 -7.62 -1.52
N PRO A 21 -40.39 -8.16 -1.26
CA PRO A 21 -39.80 -8.08 0.06
C PRO A 21 -39.38 -6.65 0.39
N VAL A 22 -39.52 -6.32 1.68
CA VAL A 22 -39.02 -5.07 2.26
C VAL A 22 -37.70 -5.32 3.01
N PRO A 23 -36.81 -4.32 3.13
CA PRO A 23 -35.57 -4.46 3.89
C PRO A 23 -35.84 -4.74 5.37
N ILE A 24 -35.14 -5.70 5.97
CA ILE A 24 -35.27 -6.04 7.39
C ILE A 24 -34.99 -4.84 8.30
N GLY A 25 -34.00 -4.03 7.95
CA GLY A 25 -33.64 -2.83 8.71
C GLY A 25 -34.73 -1.73 8.77
N THR A 26 -35.77 -1.83 7.94
CA THR A 26 -36.92 -0.90 7.94
C THR A 26 -38.09 -1.38 8.78
N LEU A 27 -38.02 -2.59 9.34
CA LEU A 27 -39.11 -3.18 10.11
C LEU A 27 -39.20 -2.58 11.51
N GLY A 28 -40.43 -2.37 11.96
CA GLY A 28 -40.77 -1.97 13.32
C GLY A 28 -41.95 -2.79 13.84
N LEU A 29 -42.28 -2.67 15.11
CA LEU A 29 -43.42 -3.39 15.73
C LEU A 29 -44.80 -3.00 15.14
N ASP A 30 -44.84 -1.87 14.46
CA ASP A 30 -46.00 -1.32 13.74
C ASP A 30 -46.10 -1.82 12.29
N SER A 31 -45.10 -2.54 11.79
CA SER A 31 -45.06 -3.05 10.41
C SER A 31 -46.10 -4.09 10.09
N GLY A 32 -46.69 -4.74 11.12
CA GLY A 32 -47.75 -5.75 10.95
C GLY A 32 -47.27 -6.98 10.19
N SER A 33 -47.85 -7.25 9.03
CA SER A 33 -47.43 -8.38 8.16
C SER A 33 -46.49 -7.89 7.08
N ALA A 34 -45.36 -8.57 6.91
CA ALA A 34 -44.33 -8.22 5.93
C ALA A 34 -43.88 -9.44 5.12
N VAL A 35 -43.33 -9.16 3.92
CA VAL A 35 -42.52 -10.11 3.15
C VAL A 35 -41.09 -9.68 3.25
N ILE A 36 -40.20 -10.59 3.63
CA ILE A 36 -38.75 -10.34 3.72
C ILE A 36 -38.00 -11.50 3.06
N TRP A 37 -36.76 -11.23 2.69
CA TRP A 37 -35.81 -12.27 2.30
C TRP A 37 -34.59 -12.22 3.22
N GLY A 38 -33.84 -13.30 3.30
CA GLY A 38 -32.58 -13.27 4.04
C GLY A 38 -31.82 -14.58 3.95
N ASP A 39 -30.52 -14.49 4.20
CA ASP A 39 -29.65 -15.65 4.36
C ASP A 39 -29.77 -16.16 5.80
N ILE A 40 -29.95 -17.47 5.97
CA ILE A 40 -29.98 -18.11 7.28
C ILE A 40 -28.55 -18.18 7.81
N PHE A 41 -28.29 -17.65 9.00
CA PHE A 41 -26.97 -17.75 9.66
C PHE A 41 -27.00 -18.56 10.97
N SER A 42 -28.20 -18.81 11.53
CA SER A 42 -28.34 -19.67 12.70
C SER A 42 -29.71 -20.38 12.68
N VAL A 43 -29.76 -21.62 13.13
CA VAL A 43 -30.98 -22.38 13.37
C VAL A 43 -30.84 -23.07 14.72
N ASP A 44 -31.78 -22.80 15.62
CA ASP A 44 -31.97 -23.51 16.89
C ASP A 44 -33.32 -24.16 16.93
N CYS A 45 -33.40 -25.43 17.36
CA CYS A 45 -34.65 -26.16 17.42
C CYS A 45 -34.66 -27.03 18.68
N ARG A 46 -35.70 -26.84 19.51
CA ARG A 46 -35.90 -27.59 20.74
C ARG A 46 -37.35 -28.08 20.87
N ASP A 47 -37.52 -29.26 21.42
CA ASP A 47 -38.82 -29.79 21.74
C ASP A 47 -39.37 -29.20 23.04
N THR A 48 -40.70 -29.05 23.12
CA THR A 48 -41.35 -28.58 24.34
C THR A 48 -41.32 -29.68 25.41
N ARG A 49 -41.53 -29.32 26.67
CA ARG A 49 -41.49 -30.26 27.81
C ARG A 49 -42.56 -31.35 27.71
N ASP A 50 -43.71 -31.05 27.11
CA ASP A 50 -44.81 -31.96 26.87
C ASP A 50 -44.60 -32.92 25.69
N LYS A 51 -43.52 -32.71 24.91
CA LYS A 51 -43.14 -33.48 23.72
C LYS A 51 -44.20 -33.49 22.62
N ASN A 52 -45.15 -32.56 22.62
CA ASN A 52 -46.19 -32.45 21.60
C ASN A 52 -45.83 -31.37 20.54
N HIS A 53 -45.05 -30.40 20.92
CA HIS A 53 -44.69 -29.26 20.08
C HIS A 53 -43.14 -29.07 20.01
N PHE A 54 -42.70 -28.24 19.09
CA PHE A 54 -41.32 -27.77 19.02
C PHE A 54 -41.30 -26.26 18.88
N ILE A 55 -40.18 -25.65 19.28
CA ILE A 55 -39.87 -24.27 19.06
C ILE A 55 -38.63 -24.23 18.16
N MET A 56 -38.73 -23.59 17.00
CA MET A 56 -37.63 -23.37 16.09
C MET A 56 -37.40 -21.86 15.96
N SER A 57 -36.16 -21.44 16.15
CA SER A 57 -35.70 -20.07 15.96
C SER A 57 -34.69 -20.07 14.81
N ILE A 58 -34.97 -19.29 13.75
CA ILE A 58 -34.13 -19.19 12.57
C ILE A 58 -33.70 -17.74 12.45
N ALA A 59 -32.43 -17.46 12.61
CA ALA A 59 -31.87 -16.11 12.44
C ALA A 59 -31.52 -15.88 10.97
N ILE A 60 -32.08 -14.81 10.39
CA ILE A 60 -31.84 -14.43 8.99
C ILE A 60 -31.38 -12.97 8.90
N THR A 61 -30.63 -12.68 7.85
CA THR A 61 -30.19 -11.32 7.52
C THR A 61 -30.29 -11.07 6.01
N ASP A 62 -30.72 -9.86 5.65
CA ASP A 62 -30.64 -9.33 4.29
C ASP A 62 -29.53 -8.28 4.16
N TYR A 63 -28.68 -8.16 5.20
CA TYR A 63 -27.58 -7.20 5.35
C TYR A 63 -27.99 -5.73 5.57
N THR A 64 -29.29 -5.42 5.58
CA THR A 64 -29.82 -4.14 6.08
C THR A 64 -30.19 -4.25 7.56
N GLY A 65 -30.44 -5.47 8.03
CA GLY A 65 -30.75 -5.82 9.39
C GLY A 65 -30.82 -7.34 9.56
N SER A 66 -31.10 -7.79 10.77
CA SER A 66 -31.31 -9.20 11.11
C SER A 66 -32.57 -9.37 11.92
N ILE A 67 -33.23 -10.50 11.77
CA ILE A 67 -34.45 -10.84 12.53
C ILE A 67 -34.51 -12.33 12.79
N ASN A 68 -35.06 -12.71 13.94
CA ASN A 68 -35.37 -14.09 14.27
C ASN A 68 -36.77 -14.47 13.76
N LEU A 69 -36.86 -15.56 12.99
CA LEU A 69 -38.09 -16.21 12.64
C LEU A 69 -38.44 -17.18 13.78
N LYS A 70 -39.58 -17.03 14.40
CA LYS A 70 -40.02 -17.90 15.51
C LYS A 70 -41.19 -18.76 15.09
N ILE A 71 -40.98 -20.08 15.11
CA ILE A 71 -41.96 -21.09 14.75
C ILE A 71 -42.28 -21.89 16.00
N PHE A 72 -43.55 -21.97 16.34
CA PHE A 72 -44.08 -22.88 17.36
C PHE A 72 -45.15 -23.73 16.69
N ASP A 73 -44.94 -25.06 16.61
CA ASP A 73 -45.83 -25.95 15.89
C ASP A 73 -45.76 -27.36 16.46
N GLU A 74 -46.66 -28.25 15.97
CA GLU A 74 -46.70 -29.66 16.36
C GLU A 74 -45.42 -30.39 15.95
N LEU A 75 -44.99 -31.34 16.79
CA LEU A 75 -43.76 -32.11 16.55
C LEU A 75 -43.78 -32.88 15.23
N SER A 76 -44.97 -33.27 14.75
CA SER A 76 -45.21 -33.93 13.46
C SER A 76 -44.74 -33.12 12.24
N LEU A 77 -44.66 -31.78 12.36
CA LEU A 77 -44.23 -30.86 11.31
C LEU A 77 -42.72 -30.58 11.31
N LYS A 78 -42.03 -30.90 12.42
CA LYS A 78 -40.59 -30.67 12.57
C LYS A 78 -39.74 -31.27 11.43
N PRO A 79 -39.99 -32.53 10.94
CA PRO A 79 -39.19 -33.07 9.84
C PRO A 79 -39.31 -32.27 8.53
N LYS A 80 -40.44 -31.59 8.31
CA LYS A 80 -40.71 -30.80 7.09
C LYS A 80 -39.93 -29.47 7.05
N LEU A 81 -39.47 -29.01 8.21
CA LEU A 81 -38.66 -27.81 8.36
C LEU A 81 -37.16 -28.14 8.59
N GLY A 82 -36.84 -29.41 8.78
CA GLY A 82 -35.50 -29.89 9.16
C GLY A 82 -34.42 -29.66 8.09
N ASP A 83 -34.81 -29.38 6.86
CA ASP A 83 -33.88 -29.07 5.77
C ASP A 83 -33.33 -27.64 5.83
N LEU A 84 -33.94 -26.74 6.62
CA LEU A 84 -33.49 -25.38 6.78
C LEU A 84 -32.19 -25.33 7.60
N LYS A 85 -31.12 -24.78 7.02
CA LYS A 85 -29.81 -24.74 7.66
C LYS A 85 -29.06 -23.45 7.30
N PRO A 86 -28.06 -23.06 8.09
CA PRO A 86 -27.19 -21.93 7.76
C PRO A 86 -26.61 -22.03 6.34
N GLY A 87 -26.52 -20.87 5.66
CA GLY A 87 -26.09 -20.74 4.27
C GLY A 87 -27.22 -20.85 3.23
N MET A 88 -28.44 -21.19 3.62
CA MET A 88 -29.60 -21.15 2.72
C MET A 88 -30.24 -19.77 2.70
N THR A 89 -30.76 -19.36 1.53
CA THR A 89 -31.55 -18.13 1.38
C THR A 89 -33.03 -18.45 1.39
N VAL A 90 -33.80 -17.69 2.15
CA VAL A 90 -35.24 -17.83 2.27
C VAL A 90 -35.99 -16.54 1.97
N LEU A 91 -37.18 -16.68 1.42
CA LEU A 91 -38.22 -15.66 1.35
C LEU A 91 -39.27 -16.01 2.40
N VAL A 92 -39.65 -15.07 3.23
CA VAL A 92 -40.55 -15.28 4.36
C VAL A 92 -41.66 -14.25 4.33
N GLN A 93 -42.88 -14.71 4.52
CA GLN A 93 -44.04 -13.87 4.79
C GLN A 93 -44.55 -14.17 6.19
N GLY A 94 -44.69 -13.18 7.03
CA GLY A 94 -45.10 -13.37 8.42
C GLY A 94 -45.46 -12.07 9.13
N ASP A 95 -45.86 -12.22 10.39
CA ASP A 95 -46.26 -11.11 11.24
C ASP A 95 -45.12 -10.71 12.18
N ILE A 96 -44.86 -9.43 12.26
CA ILE A 96 -43.87 -8.84 13.18
C ILE A 96 -44.51 -8.73 14.56
N SER A 97 -43.83 -9.19 15.59
CA SER A 97 -44.32 -9.11 16.98
C SER A 97 -43.15 -9.01 17.97
N TYR A 98 -43.42 -8.46 19.16
CA TYR A 98 -42.48 -8.50 20.27
C TYR A 98 -42.53 -9.85 20.98
N ASP A 99 -41.39 -10.50 21.12
CA ASP A 99 -41.28 -11.75 21.88
C ASP A 99 -40.81 -11.45 23.32
N LYS A 100 -41.62 -11.82 24.29
CA LYS A 100 -41.34 -11.54 25.72
C LYS A 100 -40.17 -12.37 26.28
N TYR A 101 -39.87 -13.53 25.65
CA TYR A 101 -38.80 -14.41 26.11
C TYR A 101 -37.43 -13.97 25.57
N ASP A 102 -37.40 -13.62 24.30
CA ASP A 102 -36.14 -13.12 23.66
C ASP A 102 -35.96 -11.62 23.95
N ARG A 103 -37.01 -10.93 24.42
CA ARG A 103 -37.04 -9.48 24.65
C ARG A 103 -36.67 -8.67 23.42
N ASP A 104 -37.09 -9.15 22.26
CA ASP A 104 -36.74 -8.61 20.97
C ASP A 104 -37.89 -8.70 19.97
N MET A 105 -37.72 -7.99 18.84
CA MET A 105 -38.64 -8.09 17.71
C MET A 105 -38.39 -9.39 16.95
N VAL A 106 -39.44 -10.16 16.68
CA VAL A 106 -39.38 -11.39 15.92
C VAL A 106 -40.41 -11.40 14.81
N MET A 107 -40.19 -12.20 13.78
CA MET A 107 -41.21 -12.52 12.78
C MET A 107 -41.79 -13.91 13.05
N ARG A 108 -43.11 -14.00 13.06
CA ARG A 108 -43.81 -15.29 13.06
C ARG A 108 -44.21 -15.68 11.64
N PRO A 109 -43.51 -16.62 11.01
CA PRO A 109 -43.75 -16.99 9.62
C PRO A 109 -45.14 -17.54 9.39
N ARG A 110 -45.84 -17.05 8.38
CA ARG A 110 -47.02 -17.66 7.80
C ARG A 110 -46.66 -18.55 6.63
N HIS A 111 -45.65 -18.15 5.86
CA HIS A 111 -45.09 -18.88 4.74
C HIS A 111 -43.58 -18.72 4.67
N ILE A 112 -42.87 -19.80 4.31
CA ILE A 112 -41.43 -19.82 4.06
C ILE A 112 -41.21 -20.52 2.71
N ASN A 113 -40.40 -19.87 1.86
CA ASN A 113 -39.93 -20.48 0.61
C ASN A 113 -38.39 -20.43 0.60
N THR A 114 -37.76 -21.51 0.21
CA THR A 114 -36.36 -21.46 -0.18
C THR A 114 -36.20 -20.82 -1.56
N VAL A 115 -35.15 -20.05 -1.75
CA VAL A 115 -34.81 -19.43 -3.02
C VAL A 115 -33.31 -19.58 -3.26
N LYS A 116 -32.90 -19.59 -4.52
CA LYS A 116 -31.47 -19.46 -4.83
C LYS A 116 -31.08 -17.99 -4.87
N LYS A 117 -30.03 -17.68 -4.18
CA LYS A 117 -29.45 -16.33 -4.23
C LYS A 117 -28.91 -16.07 -5.64
N ASN A 118 -29.13 -14.87 -6.16
CA ASN A 118 -28.46 -14.44 -7.39
C ASN A 118 -26.99 -14.26 -7.07
N VAL A 119 -26.15 -15.09 -7.64
CA VAL A 119 -24.70 -14.96 -7.55
C VAL A 119 -24.25 -14.06 -8.69
N LEU A 120 -23.50 -13.03 -8.35
CA LEU A 120 -22.88 -12.16 -9.37
C LEU A 120 -21.98 -13.00 -10.27
N THR A 121 -22.22 -12.92 -11.59
CA THR A 121 -21.40 -13.56 -12.63
C THR A 121 -20.58 -12.52 -13.36
N ASP A 122 -19.45 -12.93 -13.88
CA ASP A 122 -18.67 -12.11 -14.81
C ASP A 122 -19.01 -12.52 -16.24
N ASP A 123 -19.76 -11.68 -16.94
CA ASP A 123 -20.28 -12.01 -18.28
C ASP A 123 -19.37 -11.50 -19.42
N ALA A 124 -18.24 -10.87 -19.10
CA ALA A 124 -17.29 -10.40 -20.09
C ALA A 124 -16.74 -11.56 -20.93
N PRO A 125 -16.61 -11.41 -22.27
CA PRO A 125 -16.12 -12.49 -23.14
C PRO A 125 -14.63 -12.85 -22.86
N VAL A 126 -13.85 -11.87 -22.45
CA VAL A 126 -12.45 -12.05 -22.01
C VAL A 126 -12.35 -11.56 -20.58
N LYS A 127 -11.91 -12.43 -19.68
CA LYS A 127 -11.84 -12.14 -18.24
C LYS A 127 -10.53 -11.45 -17.89
N ARG A 128 -10.59 -10.57 -16.91
CA ARG A 128 -9.41 -9.95 -16.29
C ARG A 128 -8.69 -10.91 -15.33
N VAL A 129 -7.53 -10.50 -14.86
CA VAL A 129 -6.82 -11.12 -13.74
C VAL A 129 -6.65 -10.07 -12.64
N GLU A 130 -7.00 -10.41 -11.41
CA GLU A 130 -6.69 -9.55 -10.25
C GLU A 130 -5.25 -9.81 -9.80
N LEU A 131 -4.46 -8.75 -9.69
CA LEU A 131 -3.04 -8.82 -9.30
C LEU A 131 -2.74 -8.23 -7.92
N HIS A 132 -3.75 -7.65 -7.23
CA HIS A 132 -3.60 -7.04 -5.91
C HIS A 132 -4.82 -7.37 -5.04
N LEU A 133 -4.66 -8.34 -4.14
CA LEU A 133 -5.76 -8.90 -3.37
C LEU A 133 -5.29 -9.39 -1.99
N HIS A 134 -6.09 -9.07 -0.97
CA HIS A 134 -5.84 -9.36 0.44
C HIS A 134 -6.84 -10.39 0.99
N THR A 135 -6.33 -11.27 1.82
CA THR A 135 -7.12 -12.27 2.55
C THR A 135 -7.23 -11.90 4.02
N THR A 136 -7.89 -12.73 4.82
CA THR A 136 -7.88 -12.59 6.30
C THR A 136 -6.49 -12.65 6.92
N MET A 137 -5.45 -13.02 6.16
CA MET A 137 -4.05 -12.99 6.62
C MET A 137 -3.46 -11.57 6.60
N SER A 138 -4.08 -10.64 5.87
CA SER A 138 -3.89 -9.19 6.07
C SER A 138 -4.64 -8.78 7.34
N ALA A 139 -4.03 -9.05 8.49
CA ALA A 139 -4.65 -8.98 9.80
C ALA A 139 -5.32 -7.63 10.07
N MET A 140 -6.58 -7.68 10.53
CA MET A 140 -7.43 -6.51 10.84
C MET A 140 -7.77 -5.64 9.62
N ASP A 141 -7.58 -6.14 8.40
CA ASP A 141 -7.83 -5.41 7.16
C ASP A 141 -8.62 -6.24 6.14
N GLY A 142 -8.10 -7.38 5.71
CA GLY A 142 -8.84 -8.32 4.85
C GLY A 142 -9.90 -9.11 5.62
N VAL A 143 -11.10 -9.27 5.04
CA VAL A 143 -12.23 -9.95 5.71
C VAL A 143 -12.69 -11.24 5.02
N SER A 144 -12.15 -11.54 3.84
CA SER A 144 -12.51 -12.76 3.09
C SER A 144 -11.39 -13.79 3.14
N THR A 145 -11.77 -15.09 3.19
CA THR A 145 -10.78 -16.18 3.19
C THR A 145 -10.11 -16.34 1.83
N ALA A 146 -8.88 -16.85 1.81
CA ALA A 146 -8.17 -17.14 0.57
C ALA A 146 -8.95 -18.15 -0.28
N GLU A 147 -9.55 -19.16 0.34
CA GLU A 147 -10.38 -20.16 -0.33
C GLU A 147 -11.55 -19.54 -1.08
N ASP A 148 -12.30 -18.63 -0.43
CA ASP A 148 -13.49 -18.01 -1.03
C ASP A 148 -13.12 -17.09 -2.20
N LEU A 149 -12.04 -16.30 -2.06
CA LEU A 149 -11.56 -15.42 -3.11
C LEU A 149 -11.07 -16.18 -4.34
N VAL A 150 -10.27 -17.24 -4.15
CA VAL A 150 -9.79 -18.11 -5.23
C VAL A 150 -10.95 -18.82 -5.94
N LYS A 151 -11.90 -19.38 -5.18
CA LYS A 151 -13.09 -20.01 -5.73
C LYS A 151 -13.97 -19.04 -6.52
N ARG A 152 -14.10 -17.79 -6.03
CA ARG A 152 -14.85 -16.76 -6.74
C ARG A 152 -14.20 -16.41 -8.07
N ALA A 153 -12.88 -16.18 -8.12
CA ALA A 153 -12.14 -15.93 -9.35
C ALA A 153 -12.36 -17.06 -10.38
N HIS A 154 -12.20 -18.31 -9.94
CA HIS A 154 -12.44 -19.47 -10.80
C HIS A 154 -13.90 -19.56 -11.27
N SER A 155 -14.88 -19.35 -10.38
CA SER A 155 -16.31 -19.39 -10.74
C SER A 155 -16.73 -18.33 -11.77
N TRP A 156 -15.99 -17.23 -11.84
CA TRP A 156 -16.15 -16.17 -12.84
C TRP A 156 -15.41 -16.45 -14.14
N GLY A 157 -14.61 -17.54 -14.21
CA GLY A 157 -13.82 -17.90 -15.36
C GLY A 157 -12.55 -17.04 -15.52
N HIS A 158 -12.08 -16.39 -14.45
CA HIS A 158 -10.79 -15.73 -14.46
C HIS A 158 -9.68 -16.79 -14.60
N PRO A 159 -8.67 -16.60 -15.48
CA PRO A 159 -7.65 -17.62 -15.70
C PRO A 159 -6.64 -17.73 -14.55
N ALA A 160 -6.55 -16.69 -13.75
CA ALA A 160 -5.69 -16.62 -12.57
C ALA A 160 -6.18 -15.56 -11.58
N VAL A 161 -5.66 -15.62 -10.35
CA VAL A 161 -5.83 -14.58 -9.32
C VAL A 161 -4.56 -14.51 -8.48
N ALA A 162 -4.09 -13.29 -8.17
CA ALA A 162 -3.00 -13.09 -7.24
C ALA A 162 -3.51 -13.02 -5.79
N VAL A 163 -2.64 -13.40 -4.83
CA VAL A 163 -2.83 -13.18 -3.40
C VAL A 163 -1.60 -12.46 -2.89
N THR A 164 -1.80 -11.26 -2.32
CA THR A 164 -0.74 -10.28 -2.01
C THR A 164 -0.95 -9.66 -0.63
N ASP A 165 -1.07 -10.47 0.41
CA ASP A 165 -1.29 -10.00 1.78
C ASP A 165 -0.20 -9.05 2.28
N HIS A 166 -0.54 -8.19 3.24
CA HIS A 166 0.36 -7.18 3.82
C HIS A 166 1.54 -7.81 4.58
N GLY A 167 2.71 -7.83 3.96
CA GLY A 167 3.99 -8.22 4.57
C GLY A 167 4.08 -9.69 5.01
N VAL A 168 3.14 -10.54 4.63
CA VAL A 168 3.06 -11.94 5.04
C VAL A 168 2.70 -12.88 3.89
N VAL A 169 2.97 -14.17 4.06
CA VAL A 169 2.72 -15.23 3.06
C VAL A 169 1.90 -16.40 3.64
N GLN A 170 1.21 -16.17 4.75
CA GLN A 170 0.50 -17.21 5.50
C GLN A 170 -0.69 -17.80 4.76
N ALA A 171 -1.29 -17.08 3.79
CA ALA A 171 -2.37 -17.60 2.96
C ALA A 171 -1.91 -18.68 1.96
N PHE A 172 -0.62 -18.79 1.65
CA PHE A 172 -0.12 -19.66 0.57
C PHE A 172 -0.53 -21.14 0.69
N PRO A 173 -0.51 -21.79 1.86
CA PRO A 173 -0.97 -23.18 1.99
C PRO A 173 -2.46 -23.35 1.66
N GLU A 174 -3.31 -22.42 2.09
CA GLU A 174 -4.75 -22.45 1.83
C GLU A 174 -5.03 -22.23 0.34
N VAL A 175 -4.38 -21.24 -0.28
CA VAL A 175 -4.43 -20.98 -1.71
C VAL A 175 -4.01 -22.22 -2.51
N MET A 176 -2.85 -22.81 -2.16
CA MET A 176 -2.32 -24.01 -2.82
C MET A 176 -3.34 -25.16 -2.77
N ASN A 177 -3.85 -25.46 -1.59
CA ASN A 177 -4.82 -26.55 -1.40
C ASN A 177 -6.11 -26.33 -2.21
N THR A 178 -6.56 -25.07 -2.30
CA THR A 178 -7.75 -24.71 -3.07
C THR A 178 -7.49 -24.84 -4.56
N VAL A 179 -6.36 -24.32 -5.04
CA VAL A 179 -5.98 -24.43 -6.46
C VAL A 179 -5.74 -25.90 -6.86
N GLU A 180 -5.12 -26.73 -6.03
CA GLU A 180 -4.92 -28.15 -6.33
C GLU A 180 -6.27 -28.93 -6.45
N LYS A 181 -7.30 -28.50 -5.71
CA LYS A 181 -8.65 -29.06 -5.88
C LYS A 181 -9.27 -28.63 -7.20
N ILE A 182 -9.19 -27.34 -7.54
CA ILE A 182 -9.72 -26.77 -8.79
C ILE A 182 -9.04 -27.42 -10.01
N ARG A 183 -7.72 -27.55 -9.97
CA ARG A 183 -6.92 -28.10 -11.08
C ARG A 183 -7.18 -29.56 -11.41
N LYS A 184 -7.96 -30.28 -10.62
CA LYS A 184 -8.45 -31.62 -10.99
C LYS A 184 -9.42 -31.57 -12.18
N ASP A 185 -10.21 -30.48 -12.24
CA ASP A 185 -11.25 -30.27 -13.26
C ASP A 185 -10.85 -29.20 -14.28
N ASP A 186 -10.04 -28.21 -13.88
CA ASP A 186 -9.51 -27.11 -14.70
C ASP A 186 -7.97 -27.00 -14.50
N PRO A 187 -7.16 -27.75 -15.25
CA PRO A 187 -5.71 -27.81 -15.08
C PRO A 187 -4.99 -26.50 -15.42
N ASP A 188 -5.63 -25.59 -16.15
CA ASP A 188 -5.01 -24.33 -16.60
C ASP A 188 -5.16 -23.20 -15.57
N PHE A 189 -6.13 -23.30 -14.63
CA PHE A 189 -6.30 -22.33 -13.57
C PHE A 189 -5.10 -22.29 -12.62
N LYS A 190 -4.64 -21.09 -12.26
CA LYS A 190 -3.52 -20.92 -11.32
C LYS A 190 -3.74 -19.74 -10.35
N ALA A 191 -3.16 -19.84 -9.16
CA ALA A 191 -2.94 -18.66 -8.32
C ALA A 191 -1.54 -18.09 -8.57
N ILE A 192 -1.44 -16.78 -8.43
CA ILE A 192 -0.19 -16.02 -8.42
C ILE A 192 0.12 -15.70 -6.96
N TYR A 193 1.24 -16.22 -6.48
CA TYR A 193 1.69 -15.97 -5.11
C TYR A 193 2.47 -14.66 -5.06
N GLY A 194 2.16 -13.83 -4.09
CA GLY A 194 2.80 -12.53 -3.95
C GLY A 194 2.67 -11.96 -2.55
N VAL A 195 3.13 -10.75 -2.39
CA VAL A 195 3.03 -9.98 -1.14
C VAL A 195 2.94 -8.50 -1.46
N GLU A 196 2.10 -7.77 -0.74
CA GLU A 196 2.24 -6.33 -0.63
C GLU A 196 3.18 -6.02 0.55
N GLY A 197 4.41 -5.59 0.21
CA GLY A 197 5.48 -5.34 1.15
C GLY A 197 5.57 -3.89 1.62
N TYR A 198 6.23 -3.69 2.75
CA TYR A 198 6.53 -2.37 3.31
C TYR A 198 7.93 -1.93 2.88
N PHE A 199 8.01 -1.32 1.71
CA PHE A 199 9.25 -0.96 1.03
C PHE A 199 9.92 0.28 1.62
N ILE A 200 11.24 0.22 1.76
CA ILE A 200 12.06 1.36 2.16
C ILE A 200 13.19 1.53 1.15
N ASN A 201 13.30 2.74 0.60
CA ASN A 201 14.42 3.08 -0.27
C ASN A 201 15.64 3.46 0.59
N ASP A 202 16.50 2.49 0.84
CA ASP A 202 17.78 2.63 1.54
C ASP A 202 18.96 2.86 0.57
N MET A 203 18.67 3.06 -0.71
CA MET A 203 19.63 3.30 -1.77
C MET A 203 19.37 4.68 -2.42
N LEU A 204 19.06 5.69 -1.61
CA LEU A 204 18.82 7.03 -2.13
C LEU A 204 20.12 7.59 -2.73
N PRO A 205 20.08 8.13 -3.96
CA PRO A 205 21.25 8.76 -4.55
C PRO A 205 21.59 10.05 -3.80
N ALA A 206 22.86 10.21 -3.44
CA ALA A 206 23.37 11.46 -2.87
C ALA A 206 23.45 12.56 -3.94
N VAL A 207 23.71 12.19 -5.19
CA VAL A 207 23.76 13.08 -6.35
C VAL A 207 22.54 12.84 -7.21
N LYS A 208 21.73 13.87 -7.44
CA LYS A 208 20.57 13.86 -8.35
C LYS A 208 20.82 14.81 -9.52
N GLY A 209 20.47 14.38 -10.72
CA GLY A 209 20.83 15.01 -11.98
C GLY A 209 21.99 14.28 -12.64
N ARG A 210 22.46 14.80 -13.78
CA ARG A 210 23.58 14.21 -14.55
C ARG A 210 24.67 15.22 -14.76
N THR A 211 25.90 14.83 -14.46
CA THR A 211 27.11 15.65 -14.69
C THR A 211 28.32 14.76 -14.94
N ASP A 212 29.21 15.19 -15.79
CA ASP A 212 30.54 14.57 -15.99
C ASP A 212 31.66 15.28 -15.21
N ALA A 213 31.28 16.21 -14.32
CA ALA A 213 32.23 17.02 -13.56
C ALA A 213 33.18 16.14 -12.73
N PRO A 214 34.46 16.51 -12.63
CA PRO A 214 35.43 15.86 -11.75
C PRO A 214 35.11 16.14 -10.29
N ILE A 215 35.50 15.22 -9.40
CA ILE A 215 35.20 15.32 -7.95
C ILE A 215 35.90 16.49 -7.27
N ASN A 216 37.01 16.99 -7.82
CA ASN A 216 37.71 18.18 -7.37
C ASN A 216 37.28 19.46 -8.12
N GLY A 217 36.08 19.43 -8.74
CA GLY A 217 35.52 20.52 -9.52
C GLY A 217 35.02 21.70 -8.68
N ARG A 218 34.09 22.45 -9.27
CA ARG A 218 33.42 23.60 -8.65
C ARG A 218 32.11 23.16 -8.04
N TYR A 219 31.76 23.70 -6.86
CA TYR A 219 30.51 23.48 -6.17
C TYR A 219 29.98 24.77 -5.57
N ILE A 220 28.69 24.93 -5.51
CA ILE A 220 28.01 25.93 -4.69
C ILE A 220 27.37 25.21 -3.51
N VAL A 221 27.90 25.41 -2.33
CA VAL A 221 27.31 24.89 -1.09
C VAL A 221 26.40 25.95 -0.53
N PHE A 222 25.14 25.64 -0.29
CA PHE A 222 24.14 26.63 0.08
C PHE A 222 23.17 26.12 1.12
N ASP A 223 22.53 27.05 1.81
CA ASP A 223 21.47 26.84 2.77
C ASP A 223 20.43 27.96 2.62
N LEU A 224 19.15 27.64 2.90
CA LEU A 224 18.05 28.59 2.77
C LEU A 224 17.28 28.71 4.08
N GLU A 225 17.01 29.96 4.48
CA GLU A 225 15.97 30.21 5.46
C GLU A 225 14.65 30.57 4.77
N THR A 226 13.52 30.12 5.33
CA THR A 226 12.23 30.18 4.68
C THR A 226 11.11 30.59 5.65
N THR A 227 9.97 31.06 5.11
CA THR A 227 8.80 31.42 5.92
C THR A 227 8.02 30.22 6.47
N GLY A 228 8.42 28.98 6.16
CA GLY A 228 7.81 27.74 6.61
C GLY A 228 8.27 26.53 5.81
N LEU A 229 7.58 25.38 5.95
CA LEU A 229 8.09 24.10 5.44
C LEU A 229 7.64 23.73 4.00
N SER A 230 6.63 24.41 3.46
CA SER A 230 6.04 24.05 2.16
C SER A 230 6.51 24.98 1.05
N ALA A 231 7.36 24.52 0.14
CA ALA A 231 7.82 25.27 -1.01
C ALA A 231 6.70 25.77 -1.96
N ALA A 232 5.50 25.16 -1.90
CA ALA A 232 4.35 25.58 -2.69
C ALA A 232 3.73 26.88 -2.18
N THR A 233 3.68 27.10 -0.86
CA THR A 233 2.99 28.20 -0.22
C THR A 233 3.93 29.20 0.45
N GLU A 234 5.13 28.75 0.81
CA GLU A 234 6.10 29.52 1.54
C GLU A 234 7.17 30.14 0.62
N ARG A 235 8.01 31.04 1.19
CA ARG A 235 8.98 31.84 0.46
C ARG A 235 10.35 31.77 1.11
N ILE A 236 11.39 32.00 0.33
CA ILE A 236 12.77 32.19 0.79
C ILE A 236 12.87 33.54 1.48
N ILE A 237 13.58 33.64 2.60
CA ILE A 237 13.88 34.86 3.34
C ILE A 237 15.38 35.16 3.48
N GLU A 238 16.26 34.15 3.32
CA GLU A 238 17.69 34.30 3.26
C GLU A 238 18.30 33.24 2.35
N ILE A 239 19.34 33.60 1.58
CA ILE A 239 20.16 32.68 0.79
C ILE A 239 21.58 32.81 1.24
N GLY A 240 22.12 31.82 1.96
CA GLY A 240 23.53 31.72 2.28
C GLY A 240 24.22 30.74 1.36
N ALA A 241 25.36 31.11 0.79
CA ALA A 241 26.12 30.20 -0.08
C ALA A 241 27.62 30.45 -0.03
N VAL A 242 28.36 29.38 -0.31
CA VAL A 242 29.83 29.49 -0.51
C VAL A 242 30.23 28.77 -1.79
N LYS A 243 31.18 29.32 -2.49
CA LYS A 243 31.78 28.71 -3.67
C LYS A 243 32.99 27.87 -3.22
N VAL A 244 33.01 26.64 -3.68
CA VAL A 244 34.13 25.72 -3.47
C VAL A 244 34.80 25.46 -4.82
N GLU A 245 36.09 25.65 -4.88
CA GLU A 245 36.91 25.39 -6.07
C GLU A 245 38.19 24.69 -5.68
N ASN A 246 38.54 23.62 -6.39
CA ASN A 246 39.78 22.85 -6.14
C ASN A 246 39.97 22.39 -4.68
N GLY A 247 38.88 22.13 -3.98
CA GLY A 247 38.91 21.68 -2.58
C GLY A 247 39.01 22.77 -1.54
N GLU A 248 38.92 24.05 -1.93
CA GLU A 248 38.97 25.20 -1.02
C GLU A 248 37.75 26.10 -1.18
N ILE A 249 37.34 26.75 -0.09
CA ILE A 249 36.27 27.77 -0.10
C ILE A 249 36.87 29.06 -0.63
N SER A 250 36.35 29.57 -1.76
CA SER A 250 36.90 30.76 -2.46
C SER A 250 36.10 32.04 -2.20
N GLU A 251 34.75 31.95 -2.22
CA GLU A 251 33.87 33.12 -2.09
C GLU A 251 32.65 32.78 -1.23
N SER A 252 32.07 33.80 -0.61
CA SER A 252 30.80 33.67 0.17
C SER A 252 29.74 34.62 -0.38
N PHE A 253 28.51 34.22 -0.26
CA PHE A 253 27.31 34.96 -0.65
C PHE A 253 26.28 34.88 0.49
N ASP A 254 25.75 36.04 0.87
CA ASP A 254 24.68 36.14 1.87
C ASP A 254 23.69 37.22 1.42
N LEU A 255 22.39 36.88 1.35
CA LEU A 255 21.38 37.77 0.83
C LEU A 255 20.03 37.53 1.49
N PHE A 256 19.52 38.55 2.19
CA PHE A 256 18.11 38.55 2.60
C PHE A 256 17.20 38.73 1.39
N VAL A 257 16.02 38.11 1.46
CA VAL A 257 15.01 38.14 0.40
C VAL A 257 13.70 38.65 1.00
N ASP A 258 13.08 39.64 0.36
CA ASP A 258 11.73 40.06 0.72
C ASP A 258 10.70 38.99 0.27
N PRO A 259 10.06 38.25 1.21
CA PRO A 259 9.13 37.19 0.87
C PRO A 259 7.76 37.72 0.40
N GLU A 260 7.55 39.03 0.40
CA GLU A 260 6.26 39.69 0.12
C GLU A 260 5.11 39.18 1.00
N LYS A 261 5.45 38.63 2.15
CA LYS A 261 4.51 38.16 3.20
C LYS A 261 5.14 38.31 4.59
N ALA A 262 4.30 38.41 5.60
CA ALA A 262 4.79 38.58 6.98
C ALA A 262 5.49 37.28 7.47
N ILE A 263 6.66 37.46 8.09
CA ILE A 263 7.38 36.43 8.83
C ILE A 263 6.70 36.25 10.19
N THR A 264 6.33 35.01 10.51
CA THR A 264 5.66 34.71 11.78
C THR A 264 6.62 34.76 12.97
N PRO A 265 6.14 35.03 14.20
CA PRO A 265 6.98 35.02 15.39
C PRO A 265 7.67 33.66 15.66
N GLU A 266 7.08 32.56 15.15
CA GLU A 266 7.66 31.22 15.24
C GLU A 266 8.89 31.09 14.35
N ILE A 267 8.80 31.56 13.10
CA ILE A 267 9.92 31.57 12.15
C ILE A 267 11.01 32.52 12.65
N THR A 268 10.67 33.71 13.12
CA THR A 268 11.66 34.65 13.71
C THR A 268 12.41 34.02 14.89
N ARG A 269 11.73 33.25 15.74
CA ARG A 269 12.40 32.52 16.85
C ARG A 269 13.34 31.42 16.35
N LEU A 270 13.02 30.79 15.23
CA LEU A 270 13.83 29.71 14.65
C LEU A 270 15.05 30.25 13.91
N THR A 271 14.85 31.25 13.03
CA THR A 271 15.87 31.77 12.09
C THR A 271 16.56 33.02 12.59
N SER A 272 16.01 33.68 13.62
CA SER A 272 16.42 35.04 14.08
C SER A 272 16.17 36.16 13.07
N ILE A 273 15.50 35.86 11.94
CA ILE A 273 15.17 36.84 10.89
C ILE A 273 13.85 37.52 11.20
N THR A 274 13.83 38.84 11.18
CA THR A 274 12.64 39.67 11.45
C THR A 274 12.10 40.28 10.17
N ASN A 275 10.85 40.78 10.22
CA ASN A 275 10.24 41.50 9.11
C ASN A 275 11.04 42.77 8.74
N GLU A 276 11.66 43.42 9.73
CA GLU A 276 12.49 44.62 9.50
C GLU A 276 13.78 44.32 8.75
N MET A 277 14.38 43.14 8.97
CA MET A 277 15.61 42.72 8.30
C MET A 277 15.43 42.48 6.80
N VAL A 278 14.25 41.94 6.42
CA VAL A 278 13.92 41.67 5.01
C VAL A 278 13.25 42.88 4.32
N ALA A 279 12.87 43.90 5.07
CA ALA A 279 12.22 45.09 4.53
C ALA A 279 13.19 45.87 3.62
N GLY A 280 12.88 45.94 2.33
CA GLY A 280 13.72 46.57 1.32
C GLY A 280 14.82 45.68 0.73
N ALA A 281 14.88 44.41 1.14
CA ALA A 281 15.70 43.40 0.46
C ALA A 281 15.16 43.15 -0.97
N PRO A 282 15.97 42.58 -1.87
CA PRO A 282 15.51 42.18 -3.20
C PRO A 282 14.40 41.17 -3.11
N LYS A 283 13.44 41.26 -4.03
CA LYS A 283 12.38 40.26 -4.17
C LYS A 283 12.93 39.00 -4.80
N GLU A 284 12.12 37.90 -4.74
CA GLU A 284 12.56 36.56 -5.17
C GLU A 284 13.20 36.53 -6.56
N ALA A 285 12.65 37.24 -7.56
CA ALA A 285 13.22 37.28 -8.92
C ALA A 285 14.62 37.93 -8.98
N GLU A 286 14.82 39.06 -8.29
CA GLU A 286 16.08 39.75 -8.23
C GLU A 286 17.11 38.98 -7.38
N ALA A 287 16.66 38.37 -6.28
CA ALA A 287 17.49 37.53 -5.43
C ALA A 287 18.03 36.31 -6.20
N LEU A 288 17.17 35.64 -6.98
CA LEU A 288 17.61 34.54 -7.84
C LEU A 288 18.59 34.99 -8.91
N GLU A 289 18.40 36.19 -9.52
CA GLU A 289 19.35 36.70 -10.49
C GLU A 289 20.72 36.91 -9.85
N GLN A 290 20.79 37.50 -8.65
CA GLN A 290 22.05 37.71 -7.91
C GLN A 290 22.68 36.37 -7.51
N PHE A 291 21.89 35.41 -7.04
CA PHE A 291 22.36 34.07 -6.67
C PHE A 291 22.96 33.32 -7.87
N PHE A 292 22.26 33.26 -9.02
CA PHE A 292 22.78 32.56 -10.20
C PHE A 292 23.97 33.31 -10.85
N ARG A 293 24.05 34.62 -10.67
CA ARG A 293 25.28 35.35 -11.04
C ARG A 293 26.45 34.95 -10.14
N PHE A 294 26.25 34.77 -8.85
CA PHE A 294 27.25 34.23 -7.93
C PHE A 294 27.67 32.81 -8.32
N CYS A 295 26.74 31.96 -8.75
CA CYS A 295 27.06 30.61 -9.20
C CYS A 295 28.04 30.60 -10.40
N ASP A 296 28.07 31.65 -11.23
CA ASP A 296 29.02 31.83 -12.33
C ASP A 296 29.16 30.60 -13.24
N GLY A 297 27.99 30.04 -13.66
CA GLY A 297 27.90 28.85 -14.50
C GLY A 297 28.23 27.53 -13.81
N CYS A 298 28.45 27.52 -12.50
CA CYS A 298 28.47 26.28 -11.72
C CYS A 298 27.03 25.76 -11.50
N ASP A 299 26.75 24.59 -12.01
CA ASP A 299 25.42 23.94 -11.98
C ASP A 299 25.30 22.82 -10.91
N ILE A 300 26.31 22.67 -10.03
CA ILE A 300 26.34 21.68 -8.97
C ILE A 300 26.09 22.35 -7.62
N LEU A 301 24.92 22.13 -7.05
CA LEU A 301 24.51 22.69 -5.76
C LEU A 301 24.56 21.61 -4.67
N VAL A 302 25.13 21.96 -3.52
CA VAL A 302 25.27 21.07 -2.36
C VAL A 302 24.48 21.64 -1.19
N ALA A 303 23.63 20.83 -0.57
CA ALA A 303 22.89 21.21 0.64
C ALA A 303 22.77 20.05 1.62
N HIS A 304 22.35 20.32 2.85
CA HIS A 304 22.11 19.30 3.87
C HIS A 304 20.62 19.01 3.99
N ASN A 305 20.16 17.82 3.64
CA ASN A 305 18.75 17.50 3.35
C ASN A 305 18.27 18.27 2.11
N ALA A 306 19.08 18.18 1.07
CA ALA A 306 19.01 19.00 -0.14
C ALA A 306 17.62 19.02 -0.82
N ASP A 307 16.76 18.01 -0.62
CA ASP A 307 15.39 18.02 -1.16
C ASP A 307 14.56 19.19 -0.61
N PHE A 308 14.84 19.67 0.60
CA PHE A 308 14.17 20.84 1.17
C PHE A 308 14.59 22.13 0.44
N ASP A 309 15.88 22.45 0.47
CA ASP A 309 16.40 23.70 -0.12
C ASP A 309 16.18 23.75 -1.63
N MET A 310 16.48 22.65 -2.32
CA MET A 310 16.24 22.51 -3.75
C MET A 310 14.74 22.59 -4.09
N GLY A 311 13.87 22.13 -3.21
CA GLY A 311 12.41 22.26 -3.36
C GLY A 311 11.99 23.73 -3.41
N PHE A 312 12.49 24.56 -2.48
CA PHE A 312 12.25 25.99 -2.45
C PHE A 312 12.89 26.72 -3.63
N LEU A 313 14.15 26.41 -3.93
CA LEU A 313 14.86 27.01 -5.06
C LEU A 313 14.15 26.71 -6.39
N ARG A 314 13.76 25.47 -6.63
CA ARG A 314 13.01 25.07 -7.84
C ARG A 314 11.62 25.70 -7.91
N ALA A 315 10.95 25.87 -6.78
CA ALA A 315 9.66 26.55 -6.74
C ALA A 315 9.82 28.04 -7.09
N ALA A 316 10.86 28.68 -6.57
CA ALA A 316 11.21 30.06 -6.88
C ALA A 316 11.60 30.24 -8.37
N ILE A 317 12.45 29.38 -8.92
CA ILE A 317 12.80 29.32 -10.35
C ILE A 317 11.54 29.29 -11.22
N ARG A 318 10.60 28.37 -10.92
CA ARG A 318 9.32 28.26 -11.67
C ARG A 318 8.45 29.51 -11.55
N ARG A 319 8.33 30.09 -10.34
CA ARG A 319 7.55 31.32 -10.13
C ARG A 319 8.08 32.50 -10.92
N CYS A 320 9.41 32.55 -11.06
CA CYS A 320 10.10 33.61 -11.80
C CYS A 320 10.22 33.32 -13.31
N GLY A 321 9.65 32.22 -13.82
CA GLY A 321 9.71 31.85 -15.23
C GLY A 321 11.11 31.54 -15.75
N ARG A 322 12.00 31.04 -14.88
CA ARG A 322 13.39 30.65 -15.20
C ARG A 322 13.48 29.15 -15.49
N GLU A 323 14.57 28.70 -16.11
CA GLU A 323 14.75 27.32 -16.62
C GLU A 323 15.95 26.59 -15.99
N GLU A 324 16.65 27.18 -15.02
CA GLU A 324 17.80 26.53 -14.38
C GLU A 324 17.37 25.22 -13.68
N ASP A 325 18.14 24.17 -13.91
CA ASP A 325 17.96 22.86 -13.31
C ASP A 325 19.30 22.28 -12.81
N PRO A 326 19.84 22.82 -11.72
CA PRO A 326 21.14 22.41 -11.21
C PRO A 326 21.13 20.96 -10.68
N VAL A 327 22.30 20.31 -10.81
CA VAL A 327 22.60 19.03 -10.16
C VAL A 327 22.65 19.26 -8.65
N GLN A 328 22.01 18.40 -7.88
CA GLN A 328 22.03 18.49 -6.42
C GLN A 328 22.89 17.40 -5.80
N ILE A 329 23.60 17.75 -4.73
CA ILE A 329 24.28 16.80 -3.85
C ILE A 329 23.71 16.95 -2.44
N ASP A 330 23.29 15.84 -1.84
CA ASP A 330 22.71 15.79 -0.48
C ASP A 330 23.73 15.22 0.51
N THR A 331 24.27 16.08 1.35
CA THR A 331 25.24 15.69 2.37
C THR A 331 24.61 14.89 3.52
N LEU A 332 23.28 14.98 3.75
CA LEU A 332 22.58 14.15 4.71
C LEU A 332 22.57 12.68 4.25
N VAL A 333 22.33 12.45 2.95
CA VAL A 333 22.41 11.12 2.34
C VAL A 333 23.82 10.58 2.43
N MET A 334 24.83 11.37 2.10
CA MET A 334 26.24 11.01 2.26
C MET A 334 26.56 10.65 3.71
N ALA A 335 26.18 11.49 4.67
CA ALA A 335 26.47 11.29 6.09
C ALA A 335 25.83 9.99 6.63
N ARG A 336 24.60 9.68 6.23
CA ARG A 336 23.92 8.45 6.63
C ARG A 336 24.62 7.19 6.12
N ALA A 337 25.20 7.26 4.93
CA ALA A 337 25.97 6.17 4.35
C ALA A 337 27.36 6.03 4.97
N MET A 338 28.05 7.16 5.17
CA MET A 338 29.44 7.18 5.64
C MET A 338 29.59 7.00 7.15
N TYR A 339 28.57 7.40 7.95
CA TYR A 339 28.59 7.37 9.41
C TYR A 339 27.33 6.70 9.99
N PRO A 340 27.04 5.42 9.64
CA PRO A 340 25.83 4.74 10.06
C PRO A 340 25.74 4.53 11.58
N GLU A 341 26.85 4.64 12.30
CA GLU A 341 26.93 4.55 13.76
C GLU A 341 26.29 5.75 14.49
N LEU A 342 26.11 6.88 13.81
CA LEU A 342 25.52 8.07 14.42
C LEU A 342 24.00 7.90 14.57
N LYS A 343 23.48 8.20 15.77
CA LYS A 343 22.04 8.17 16.05
C LYS A 343 21.27 9.30 15.37
N LYS A 344 21.93 10.41 15.09
CA LYS A 344 21.40 11.61 14.42
C LYS A 344 22.42 12.10 13.41
N HIS A 345 21.94 12.62 12.29
CA HIS A 345 22.77 13.16 11.21
C HIS A 345 22.41 14.63 10.95
N LYS A 346 22.19 15.40 12.03
CA LYS A 346 22.07 16.86 11.93
C LYS A 346 23.43 17.49 11.63
N LEU A 347 23.43 18.68 11.04
CA LEU A 347 24.63 19.39 10.65
C LEU A 347 25.64 19.52 11.81
N ASP A 348 25.18 19.98 12.98
CA ASP A 348 25.95 20.08 14.23
C ASP A 348 26.58 18.75 14.67
N THR A 349 25.83 17.65 14.60
CA THR A 349 26.32 16.32 14.99
C THR A 349 27.44 15.84 14.05
N ILE A 350 27.31 16.14 12.76
CA ILE A 350 28.32 15.76 11.77
C ILE A 350 29.53 16.67 11.87
N ALA A 351 29.34 18.00 12.12
CA ALA A 351 30.40 18.96 12.38
C ALA A 351 31.25 18.50 13.56
N GLU A 352 30.64 18.15 14.68
CA GLU A 352 31.34 17.62 15.86
C GLU A 352 32.13 16.35 15.52
N ARG A 353 31.50 15.38 14.81
CA ARG A 353 32.16 14.12 14.39
C ARG A 353 33.38 14.34 13.51
N LEU A 354 33.35 15.37 12.68
CA LEU A 354 34.42 15.72 11.73
C LEU A 354 35.40 16.78 12.27
N GLY A 355 35.18 17.30 13.47
CA GLY A 355 36.00 18.35 14.06
C GLY A 355 35.90 19.68 13.29
N VAL A 356 34.69 20.04 12.83
CA VAL A 356 34.36 21.32 12.22
C VAL A 356 33.74 22.22 13.27
N THR A 357 34.21 23.46 13.41
CA THR A 357 33.72 24.39 14.44
C THR A 357 32.65 25.30 13.85
N GLN A 358 31.46 25.30 14.44
CA GLN A 358 30.35 26.19 14.10
C GLN A 358 30.36 27.40 15.04
N LYS A 359 30.29 28.62 14.48
CA LYS A 359 30.34 29.86 15.29
C LYS A 359 28.96 30.38 15.65
N HIS A 360 28.01 30.34 14.73
CA HIS A 360 26.62 30.74 14.93
C HIS A 360 25.69 29.67 14.30
N HIS A 361 24.54 29.42 14.91
CA HIS A 361 23.50 28.49 14.40
C HIS A 361 22.35 29.31 13.78
N HIS A 362 21.76 28.76 12.72
CA HIS A 362 20.57 29.31 12.04
C HIS A 362 20.84 30.70 11.39
N ARG A 363 21.97 30.81 10.70
CA ARG A 363 22.29 31.83 9.72
C ARG A 363 22.79 31.11 8.48
N ALA A 364 22.14 31.38 7.35
CA ALA A 364 22.37 30.64 6.12
C ALA A 364 23.83 30.71 5.62
N ASP A 365 24.54 31.82 5.83
CA ASP A 365 25.94 31.97 5.45
C ASP A 365 26.89 31.13 6.32
N ASP A 366 26.71 31.13 7.65
CA ASP A 366 27.52 30.33 8.59
C ASP A 366 27.22 28.84 8.41
N ASP A 367 25.94 28.45 8.22
CA ASP A 367 25.54 27.07 7.99
C ASP A 367 26.06 26.56 6.63
N ALA A 368 26.02 27.37 5.55
CA ALA A 368 26.62 27.03 4.26
C ALA A 368 28.14 26.84 4.35
N ARG A 369 28.83 27.63 5.15
CA ARG A 369 30.27 27.51 5.34
C ARG A 369 30.65 26.24 6.11
N VAL A 370 29.97 25.96 7.23
CA VAL A 370 30.16 24.73 8.00
C VAL A 370 29.85 23.50 7.13
N LEU A 371 28.78 23.59 6.35
CA LEU A 371 28.41 22.54 5.42
C LEU A 371 29.48 22.31 4.34
N ALA A 372 30.08 23.35 3.82
CA ALA A 372 31.16 23.23 2.83
C ALA A 372 32.40 22.53 3.42
N GLU A 373 32.80 22.86 4.64
CA GLU A 373 33.91 22.17 5.33
C GLU A 373 33.57 20.67 5.58
N ILE A 374 32.33 20.36 5.96
CA ILE A 374 31.84 18.99 6.12
C ILE A 374 31.89 18.26 4.79
N PHE A 375 31.35 18.85 3.73
CA PHE A 375 31.29 18.26 2.38
C PHE A 375 32.72 17.97 1.87
N LEU A 376 33.64 18.90 2.00
CA LEU A 376 35.04 18.71 1.58
C LEU A 376 35.72 17.55 2.31
N LYS A 377 35.52 17.42 3.65
CA LYS A 377 36.05 16.29 4.42
C LYS A 377 35.43 14.96 4.01
N MET A 378 34.12 14.95 3.70
CA MET A 378 33.44 13.74 3.23
C MET A 378 33.94 13.34 1.84
N VAL A 379 34.09 14.30 0.90
CA VAL A 379 34.64 14.05 -0.43
C VAL A 379 36.09 13.55 -0.34
N GLN A 380 36.94 14.19 0.46
CA GLN A 380 38.30 13.73 0.68
C GLN A 380 38.34 12.27 1.13
N LYS A 381 37.52 11.92 2.12
CA LYS A 381 37.43 10.54 2.59
C LYS A 381 36.96 9.54 1.50
N LEU A 382 36.01 9.92 0.66
CA LEU A 382 35.56 9.08 -0.45
C LEU A 382 36.64 8.91 -1.52
N VAL A 383 37.43 9.94 -1.79
CA VAL A 383 38.59 9.85 -2.69
C VAL A 383 39.65 8.90 -2.12
N GLU A 384 39.96 9.03 -0.80
CA GLU A 384 40.91 8.16 -0.12
C GLU A 384 40.48 6.71 -0.02
N ASP A 385 39.21 6.45 0.38
CA ASP A 385 38.69 5.13 0.67
C ASP A 385 38.25 4.37 -0.60
N ALA A 386 37.66 5.08 -1.59
CA ALA A 386 37.02 4.48 -2.76
C ALA A 386 37.62 4.91 -4.11
N GLY A 387 38.57 5.83 -4.12
CA GLY A 387 39.26 6.27 -5.33
C GLY A 387 38.35 6.98 -6.34
N ILE A 388 37.27 7.64 -5.90
CA ILE A 388 36.32 8.30 -6.79
C ILE A 388 36.99 9.49 -7.53
N THR A 389 36.61 9.65 -8.79
CA THR A 389 37.20 10.71 -9.66
C THR A 389 36.18 11.67 -10.22
N LYS A 390 34.89 11.25 -10.28
CA LYS A 390 33.76 12.05 -10.78
C LYS A 390 32.71 12.24 -9.70
N VAL A 391 31.92 13.30 -9.83
CA VAL A 391 30.81 13.61 -8.92
C VAL A 391 29.77 12.44 -8.88
N MET A 392 29.46 11.85 -10.03
CA MET A 392 28.52 10.73 -10.09
C MET A 392 29.01 9.46 -9.39
N ASP A 393 30.33 9.31 -9.18
CA ASP A 393 30.92 8.17 -8.47
C ASP A 393 30.53 8.17 -6.97
N ILE A 394 30.13 9.33 -6.42
CA ILE A 394 29.58 9.43 -5.07
C ILE A 394 28.44 8.42 -4.88
N ASN A 395 27.49 8.34 -5.82
CA ASN A 395 26.34 7.42 -5.72
C ASN A 395 26.77 5.94 -5.65
N HIS A 396 27.82 5.57 -6.37
CA HIS A 396 28.33 4.19 -6.36
C HIS A 396 29.05 3.84 -5.04
N SER A 397 29.57 4.85 -4.35
CA SER A 397 30.29 4.69 -3.08
C SER A 397 29.35 4.76 -1.86
N MET A 398 28.06 5.11 -2.06
CA MET A 398 27.07 5.10 -0.98
C MET A 398 26.63 3.68 -0.72
N GLY A 399 26.93 3.18 0.46
CA GLY A 399 26.43 1.91 0.97
C GLY A 399 24.97 2.00 1.41
N GLN A 400 24.55 0.95 2.10
CA GLN A 400 23.22 0.85 2.70
C GLN A 400 23.00 1.94 3.75
N GLN A 401 21.95 2.74 3.62
CA GLN A 401 21.66 3.84 4.52
C GLN A 401 20.84 3.39 5.73
N ASN A 402 21.03 4.04 6.87
CA ASN A 402 20.17 3.82 8.05
C ASN A 402 18.82 4.51 7.85
N THR A 403 17.82 3.72 7.51
CA THR A 403 16.43 4.16 7.27
C THR A 403 15.50 3.91 8.45
N ALA A 404 16.01 3.73 9.67
CA ALA A 404 15.22 3.36 10.85
C ALA A 404 13.98 4.24 11.08
N LYS A 405 14.03 5.53 10.70
CA LYS A 405 12.93 6.49 10.83
C LYS A 405 12.14 6.73 9.54
N ALA A 406 12.50 6.10 8.42
CA ALA A 406 11.80 6.29 7.17
C ALA A 406 10.38 5.68 7.24
N HIS A 407 9.39 6.37 6.68
CA HIS A 407 8.07 5.80 6.47
C HIS A 407 8.12 4.82 5.29
N PRO A 408 7.63 3.59 5.45
CA PRO A 408 7.62 2.63 4.35
C PRO A 408 6.56 3.02 3.31
N TYR A 409 6.88 2.70 2.05
CA TYR A 409 5.95 2.68 0.94
C TYR A 409 5.37 1.28 0.76
N HIS A 410 4.26 1.15 0.03
CA HIS A 410 3.79 -0.14 -0.42
C HIS A 410 4.50 -0.55 -1.72
N ILE A 411 4.71 -1.85 -1.90
CA ILE A 411 5.29 -2.47 -3.09
C ILE A 411 4.66 -3.84 -3.29
N VAL A 412 4.30 -4.19 -4.52
CA VAL A 412 3.78 -5.53 -4.82
C VAL A 412 4.89 -6.39 -5.40
N LEU A 413 5.10 -7.57 -4.82
CA LEU A 413 6.05 -8.57 -5.31
C LEU A 413 5.25 -9.79 -5.74
N LEU A 414 5.32 -10.17 -7.02
CA LEU A 414 4.69 -11.37 -7.56
C LEU A 414 5.75 -12.42 -7.88
N VAL A 415 5.50 -13.66 -7.47
CA VAL A 415 6.39 -14.81 -7.74
C VAL A 415 6.20 -15.24 -9.17
N GLN A 416 7.25 -15.17 -9.98
CA GLN A 416 7.24 -15.58 -11.38
C GLN A 416 7.54 -17.07 -11.57
N ASN A 417 8.42 -17.63 -10.74
CA ASN A 417 8.87 -19.01 -10.81
C ASN A 417 9.35 -19.53 -9.44
N GLN A 418 9.84 -20.76 -9.39
CA GLN A 418 10.28 -21.37 -8.13
C GLN A 418 11.49 -20.66 -7.48
N THR A 419 12.36 -20.04 -8.27
CA THR A 419 13.48 -19.21 -7.75
C THR A 419 12.94 -17.98 -7.07
N GLY A 420 11.97 -17.31 -7.68
CA GLY A 420 11.26 -16.15 -7.10
C GLY A 420 10.56 -16.49 -5.78
N LEU A 421 9.93 -17.67 -5.69
CA LEU A 421 9.32 -18.10 -4.41
C LEU A 421 10.36 -18.20 -3.30
N LYS A 422 11.50 -18.83 -3.57
CA LYS A 422 12.60 -18.94 -2.60
C LYS A 422 13.12 -17.56 -2.19
N ASN A 423 13.26 -16.66 -3.15
CA ASN A 423 13.70 -15.29 -2.90
C ASN A 423 12.67 -14.50 -2.12
N LEU A 424 11.37 -14.64 -2.42
CA LEU A 424 10.31 -14.03 -1.64
C LEU A 424 10.36 -14.48 -0.17
N TYR A 425 10.52 -15.78 0.09
CA TYR A 425 10.65 -16.29 1.47
C TYR A 425 11.84 -15.72 2.21
N LYS A 426 12.99 -15.52 1.55
CA LYS A 426 14.16 -14.87 2.14
C LYS A 426 13.88 -13.40 2.47
N ILE A 427 13.24 -12.66 1.55
CA ILE A 427 12.86 -11.25 1.76
C ILE A 427 11.91 -11.14 2.95
N ILE A 428 10.85 -11.96 3.01
CA ILE A 428 9.87 -11.92 4.09
C ILE A 428 10.51 -12.34 5.42
N SER A 429 11.35 -13.37 5.43
CA SER A 429 12.08 -13.77 6.65
C SER A 429 12.96 -12.64 7.17
N ALA A 430 13.76 -12.01 6.31
CA ALA A 430 14.62 -10.89 6.70
C ALA A 430 13.79 -9.69 7.16
N SER A 431 12.68 -9.37 6.50
CA SER A 431 11.81 -8.25 6.88
C SER A 431 11.24 -8.39 8.29
N HIS A 432 10.96 -9.62 8.74
CA HIS A 432 10.47 -9.91 10.08
C HIS A 432 11.56 -10.07 11.13
N LEU A 433 12.71 -10.63 10.77
CA LEU A 433 13.78 -10.96 11.73
C LEU A 433 14.82 -9.84 11.89
N GLU A 434 15.12 -9.11 10.80
CA GLU A 434 16.20 -8.12 10.76
C GLU A 434 15.71 -6.69 10.63
N TYR A 435 14.63 -6.48 9.83
CA TYR A 435 14.16 -5.14 9.46
C TYR A 435 12.80 -4.76 10.05
N PHE A 436 12.32 -5.50 11.06
CA PHE A 436 11.03 -5.22 11.69
C PHE A 436 11.06 -3.96 12.54
N GLN A 437 10.23 -2.97 12.19
CA GLN A 437 9.98 -1.78 13.01
C GLN A 437 8.51 -1.40 12.91
N LYS A 438 7.70 -1.85 13.86
CA LYS A 438 6.23 -1.81 13.84
C LYS A 438 5.61 -2.59 12.69
N LYS A 439 6.27 -2.65 11.53
CA LYS A 439 5.91 -3.38 10.30
C LYS A 439 7.15 -4.09 9.75
N PRO A 440 6.98 -5.22 9.04
CA PRO A 440 8.09 -5.93 8.40
C PRO A 440 8.56 -5.15 7.17
N ARG A 441 9.70 -4.46 7.27
CA ARG A 441 10.19 -3.58 6.22
C ARG A 441 11.06 -4.31 5.22
N ILE A 442 10.97 -3.92 3.96
CA ILE A 442 11.77 -4.46 2.86
C ILE A 442 12.69 -3.35 2.33
N PRO A 443 13.97 -3.33 2.71
CA PRO A 443 14.94 -2.41 2.13
C PRO A 443 15.13 -2.66 0.63
N LYS A 444 15.30 -1.61 -0.17
CA LYS A 444 15.57 -1.71 -1.62
C LYS A 444 16.79 -2.56 -1.90
N SER A 445 17.84 -2.42 -1.11
CA SER A 445 19.08 -3.21 -1.21
C SER A 445 18.85 -4.71 -1.03
N LEU A 446 17.97 -5.10 -0.08
CA LEU A 446 17.56 -6.49 0.12
C LEU A 446 16.77 -7.02 -1.09
N LEU A 447 15.81 -6.22 -1.58
CA LEU A 447 15.01 -6.58 -2.75
C LEU A 447 15.86 -6.74 -3.99
N VAL A 448 16.77 -5.82 -4.28
CA VAL A 448 17.69 -5.91 -5.43
C VAL A 448 18.52 -7.19 -5.38
N ARG A 449 19.02 -7.59 -4.20
CA ARG A 449 19.81 -8.81 -4.00
C ARG A 449 19.02 -10.09 -4.26
N HIS A 450 17.73 -10.08 -4.06
CA HIS A 450 16.83 -11.24 -4.17
C HIS A 450 15.73 -11.06 -5.22
N ARG A 451 15.95 -10.18 -6.23
CA ARG A 451 14.93 -9.83 -7.23
C ARG A 451 14.67 -10.95 -8.24
N GLU A 452 15.63 -11.84 -8.47
CA GLU A 452 15.52 -12.89 -9.48
C GLU A 452 14.25 -13.75 -9.30
N GLY A 453 13.46 -13.90 -10.37
CA GLY A 453 12.20 -14.63 -10.39
C GLY A 453 11.02 -13.93 -9.70
N LEU A 454 11.15 -12.63 -9.39
CA LEU A 454 10.09 -11.78 -8.89
C LEU A 454 9.74 -10.70 -9.91
N LEU A 455 8.45 -10.41 -10.05
CA LEU A 455 7.95 -9.21 -10.71
C LEU A 455 7.60 -8.17 -9.64
N VAL A 456 8.07 -6.96 -9.86
CA VAL A 456 7.93 -5.85 -8.90
C VAL A 456 6.95 -4.82 -9.44
N GLY A 457 5.84 -4.62 -8.74
CA GLY A 457 4.78 -3.65 -9.05
C GLY A 457 4.85 -2.39 -8.19
N SER A 458 4.39 -1.26 -8.73
CA SER A 458 4.44 0.04 -8.05
C SER A 458 3.45 0.21 -6.89
N ALA A 459 2.56 -0.76 -6.70
CA ALA A 459 1.49 -0.80 -5.70
C ALA A 459 0.47 0.36 -5.79
N CYS A 460 -0.28 0.54 -4.71
CA CYS A 460 -1.40 1.46 -4.56
C CYS A 460 -0.97 2.93 -4.35
N GLU A 461 -1.88 3.76 -3.83
CA GLU A 461 -1.63 5.16 -3.48
C GLU A 461 -0.56 5.34 -2.38
N ALA A 462 -0.32 4.30 -1.58
CA ALA A 462 0.75 4.28 -0.58
C ALA A 462 2.13 3.93 -1.17
N GLY A 463 2.20 3.60 -2.48
CA GLY A 463 3.44 3.33 -3.20
C GLY A 463 4.34 4.56 -3.39
N GLU A 464 5.64 4.32 -3.60
CA GLU A 464 6.63 5.39 -3.80
C GLU A 464 6.30 6.24 -5.03
N LEU A 465 5.94 5.60 -6.15
CA LEU A 465 5.64 6.29 -7.41
C LEU A 465 4.41 7.19 -7.29
N PHE A 466 3.30 6.68 -6.77
CA PHE A 466 2.07 7.45 -6.64
C PHE A 466 2.25 8.65 -5.71
N LYS A 467 2.93 8.46 -4.58
CA LYS A 467 3.28 9.57 -3.66
C LYS A 467 4.20 10.60 -4.29
N ALA A 468 5.16 10.17 -5.12
CA ALA A 468 6.04 11.07 -5.85
C ALA A 468 5.29 11.93 -6.88
N ILE A 469 4.33 11.33 -7.63
CA ILE A 469 3.47 12.04 -8.57
C ILE A 469 2.62 13.08 -7.83
N ARG A 470 1.96 12.68 -6.73
CA ARG A 470 1.14 13.56 -5.89
C ARG A 470 1.95 14.72 -5.30
N ALA A 471 3.20 14.48 -4.93
CA ALA A 471 4.12 15.50 -4.44
C ALA A 471 4.62 16.45 -5.55
N GLY A 472 4.24 16.24 -6.81
CA GLY A 472 4.64 17.08 -7.93
C GLY A 472 6.13 17.00 -8.28
N LYS A 473 6.76 15.83 -8.09
CA LYS A 473 8.16 15.64 -8.48
C LYS A 473 8.36 15.84 -9.97
N LYS A 474 9.59 16.15 -10.38
CA LYS A 474 9.95 16.33 -11.79
C LYS A 474 9.72 15.06 -12.59
N TRP A 475 9.40 15.22 -13.86
CA TRP A 475 9.17 14.10 -14.77
C TRP A 475 10.36 13.13 -14.85
N SER A 476 11.60 13.64 -14.88
CA SER A 476 12.81 12.81 -14.85
C SER A 476 12.92 11.98 -13.57
N GLU A 477 12.61 12.56 -12.40
CA GLU A 477 12.61 11.82 -11.13
C GLU A 477 11.51 10.75 -11.10
N LEU A 478 10.34 11.05 -11.67
CA LEU A 478 9.26 10.08 -11.80
C LEU A 478 9.65 8.92 -12.72
N CYS A 479 10.36 9.21 -13.82
CA CYS A 479 10.91 8.18 -14.70
C CYS A 479 11.94 7.30 -13.96
N ASP A 480 12.85 7.88 -13.20
CA ASP A 480 13.87 7.14 -12.43
C ASP A 480 13.22 6.23 -11.36
N ILE A 481 12.16 6.72 -10.70
CA ILE A 481 11.38 5.91 -9.74
C ILE A 481 10.64 4.79 -10.46
N ALA A 482 9.94 5.11 -11.55
CA ALA A 482 9.13 4.15 -12.30
C ALA A 482 9.98 3.06 -12.98
N ASP A 483 11.23 3.38 -13.37
CA ASP A 483 12.13 2.42 -14.02
C ASP A 483 12.52 1.25 -13.11
N PHE A 484 12.43 1.41 -11.81
CA PHE A 484 12.67 0.34 -10.84
C PHE A 484 11.64 -0.79 -10.91
N TYR A 485 10.40 -0.52 -11.29
CA TYR A 485 9.29 -1.47 -11.31
C TYR A 485 9.21 -2.22 -12.64
N ASP A 486 8.74 -3.47 -12.61
CA ASP A 486 8.49 -4.27 -13.82
C ASP A 486 7.14 -3.92 -14.44
N TYR A 487 6.16 -3.50 -13.63
CA TYR A 487 4.88 -2.99 -14.05
C TYR A 487 4.39 -1.87 -13.12
N LEU A 488 3.53 -1.00 -13.65
CA LEU A 488 2.93 0.09 -12.89
C LEU A 488 1.46 -0.21 -12.60
N GLU A 489 0.95 0.32 -11.50
CA GLU A 489 -0.41 0.04 -11.03
C GLU A 489 -1.24 1.31 -10.97
N VAL A 490 -2.50 1.21 -11.39
CA VAL A 490 -3.55 2.20 -11.20
C VAL A 490 -4.76 1.54 -10.57
N GLN A 491 -5.54 2.30 -9.80
CA GLN A 491 -6.69 1.79 -9.07
C GLN A 491 -7.96 2.59 -9.39
N PRO A 492 -9.16 2.01 -9.16
CA PRO A 492 -10.42 2.74 -9.23
C PRO A 492 -10.38 4.04 -8.44
N LEU A 493 -11.00 5.10 -8.96
CA LEU A 493 -11.03 6.40 -8.28
C LEU A 493 -11.67 6.30 -6.88
N GLY A 494 -12.66 5.41 -6.73
CA GLY A 494 -13.33 5.13 -5.47
C GLY A 494 -12.38 4.70 -4.35
N ASN A 495 -11.30 3.98 -4.66
CA ASN A 495 -10.29 3.55 -3.68
C ASN A 495 -9.58 4.76 -3.05
N ASN A 496 -9.44 5.86 -3.80
CA ASN A 496 -8.66 7.05 -3.45
C ASN A 496 -9.54 8.29 -3.15
N MET A 497 -10.87 8.15 -3.08
CA MET A 497 -11.79 9.27 -2.80
C MET A 497 -11.55 9.94 -1.44
N PHE A 498 -10.93 9.25 -0.49
CA PHE A 498 -10.52 9.85 0.78
C PHE A 498 -9.58 11.05 0.57
N MET A 499 -8.73 11.05 -0.46
CA MET A 499 -7.83 12.17 -0.76
C MET A 499 -8.60 13.45 -1.13
N VAL A 500 -9.75 13.32 -1.79
CA VAL A 500 -10.63 14.46 -2.10
C VAL A 500 -11.32 14.93 -0.82
N ARG A 501 -11.86 14.00 -0.03
CA ARG A 501 -12.52 14.30 1.25
C ARG A 501 -11.59 15.01 2.23
N ASP A 502 -10.34 14.55 2.33
CA ASP A 502 -9.36 15.06 3.29
C ASP A 502 -8.57 16.27 2.74
N GLY A 503 -8.87 16.71 1.51
CA GLY A 503 -8.29 17.90 0.88
C GLY A 503 -6.84 17.70 0.39
N GLU A 504 -6.38 16.47 0.24
CA GLU A 504 -5.06 16.15 -0.33
C GLU A 504 -5.01 16.41 -1.84
N VAL A 505 -6.16 16.25 -2.52
CA VAL A 505 -6.41 16.67 -3.89
C VAL A 505 -7.73 17.44 -3.96
N ARG A 506 -7.95 18.25 -5.00
CA ARG A 506 -9.09 19.18 -5.09
C ARG A 506 -10.37 18.51 -5.57
N SER A 507 -10.24 17.51 -6.42
CA SER A 507 -11.37 16.91 -7.13
C SER A 507 -11.07 15.49 -7.61
N GLU A 508 -12.13 14.79 -8.01
CA GLU A 508 -12.03 13.50 -8.70
C GLU A 508 -11.23 13.61 -10.02
N LYS A 509 -11.29 14.77 -10.69
CA LYS A 509 -10.47 15.04 -11.88
C LYS A 509 -8.98 14.99 -11.58
N ASP A 510 -8.55 15.49 -10.43
CA ASP A 510 -7.15 15.40 -10.04
C ASP A 510 -6.73 13.93 -9.80
N LEU A 511 -7.62 13.07 -9.28
CA LEU A 511 -7.36 11.62 -9.17
C LEU A 511 -7.22 10.96 -10.55
N GLN A 512 -8.07 11.33 -11.51
CA GLN A 512 -7.94 10.87 -12.90
C GLN A 512 -6.59 11.29 -13.49
N ASP A 513 -6.16 12.53 -13.26
CA ASP A 513 -4.89 13.06 -13.77
C ASP A 513 -3.68 12.36 -13.14
N LEU A 514 -3.75 11.91 -11.87
CA LEU A 514 -2.73 11.07 -11.25
C LEU A 514 -2.63 9.71 -11.98
N ASN A 515 -3.75 9.03 -12.22
CA ASN A 515 -3.77 7.77 -12.97
C ASN A 515 -3.25 7.95 -14.40
N ILE A 516 -3.66 9.02 -15.10
CA ILE A 516 -3.18 9.36 -16.46
C ILE A 516 -1.66 9.61 -16.45
N THR A 517 -1.11 10.17 -15.37
CA THR A 517 0.33 10.37 -15.23
C THR A 517 1.07 9.04 -15.16
N VAL A 518 0.54 8.06 -14.41
CA VAL A 518 1.10 6.69 -14.37
C VAL A 518 1.05 6.04 -15.76
N LEU A 519 -0.07 6.19 -16.51
CA LEU A 519 -0.19 5.68 -17.87
C LEU A 519 0.88 6.27 -18.82
N LYS A 520 1.10 7.59 -18.76
CA LYS A 520 2.13 8.27 -19.56
C LYS A 520 3.55 7.78 -19.23
N LEU A 521 3.85 7.56 -17.93
CA LEU A 521 5.12 6.98 -17.52
C LEU A 521 5.31 5.56 -18.05
N GLY A 522 4.26 4.71 -17.95
CA GLY A 522 4.29 3.36 -18.51
C GLY A 522 4.55 3.38 -20.02
N GLN A 523 3.85 4.24 -20.77
CA GLN A 523 4.03 4.40 -22.20
C GLN A 523 5.46 4.85 -22.56
N GLN A 524 5.99 5.85 -21.86
CA GLN A 524 7.35 6.36 -22.12
C GLN A 524 8.43 5.35 -21.83
N LEU A 525 8.26 4.55 -20.76
CA LEU A 525 9.27 3.58 -20.32
C LEU A 525 9.06 2.19 -20.91
N GLY A 526 8.01 1.98 -21.71
CA GLY A 526 7.65 0.69 -22.28
C GLY A 526 7.23 -0.33 -21.22
N LYS A 527 6.68 0.12 -20.08
CA LYS A 527 6.26 -0.74 -18.97
C LYS A 527 4.74 -0.95 -18.99
N PRO A 528 4.27 -2.19 -18.77
CA PRO A 528 2.82 -2.43 -18.68
C PRO A 528 2.22 -1.71 -17.49
N VAL A 529 1.08 -1.08 -17.69
CA VAL A 529 0.25 -0.54 -16.61
C VAL A 529 -0.93 -1.48 -16.41
N VAL A 530 -1.26 -1.79 -15.16
CA VAL A 530 -2.36 -2.67 -14.78
C VAL A 530 -3.36 -1.97 -13.88
N ALA A 531 -4.63 -2.27 -14.07
CA ALA A 531 -5.70 -1.84 -13.17
C ALA A 531 -5.98 -2.95 -12.15
N THR A 532 -5.79 -2.66 -10.86
CA THR A 532 -6.04 -3.58 -9.77
C THR A 532 -7.14 -3.08 -8.85
N GLY A 533 -7.82 -4.01 -8.17
CA GLY A 533 -8.91 -3.67 -7.26
C GLY A 533 -8.45 -3.32 -5.86
N ASP A 534 -7.25 -3.73 -5.47
CA ASP A 534 -6.79 -3.68 -4.06
C ASP A 534 -7.83 -4.34 -3.15
N VAL A 535 -8.16 -5.58 -3.53
CA VAL A 535 -9.33 -6.28 -2.99
C VAL A 535 -9.11 -6.66 -1.54
N HIS A 536 -9.99 -6.20 -0.64
CA HIS A 536 -9.96 -6.56 0.79
C HIS A 536 -11.18 -7.39 1.22
N PHE A 537 -12.20 -7.43 0.39
CA PHE A 537 -13.40 -8.23 0.64
C PHE A 537 -14.10 -8.66 -0.66
N LEU A 538 -14.94 -9.70 -0.52
CA LEU A 538 -15.51 -10.38 -1.67
C LEU A 538 -16.65 -9.60 -2.32
N GLU A 539 -17.57 -9.08 -1.53
CA GLU A 539 -18.78 -8.38 -1.99
C GLU A 539 -18.88 -7.01 -1.35
N GLU A 540 -19.48 -6.05 -2.05
CA GLU A 540 -19.61 -4.64 -1.60
C GLU A 540 -20.19 -4.52 -0.18
N LYS A 541 -21.16 -5.37 0.18
CA LYS A 541 -21.77 -5.42 1.52
C LYS A 541 -20.79 -5.79 2.63
N ASP A 542 -19.69 -6.49 2.30
CA ASP A 542 -18.69 -6.94 3.27
C ASP A 542 -17.84 -5.78 3.81
N ALA A 543 -17.93 -4.60 3.18
CA ALA A 543 -17.36 -3.35 3.68
C ALA A 543 -17.75 -3.09 5.15
N ARG A 544 -18.95 -3.53 5.55
CA ARG A 544 -19.43 -3.39 6.94
C ARG A 544 -18.58 -4.16 7.94
N PHE A 545 -18.09 -5.33 7.56
CA PHE A 545 -17.20 -6.12 8.43
C PHE A 545 -15.84 -5.45 8.60
N ARG A 546 -15.30 -4.87 7.50
CA ARG A 546 -14.05 -4.12 7.54
C ARG A 546 -14.19 -2.85 8.40
N GLU A 547 -15.31 -2.14 8.28
CA GLU A 547 -15.65 -1.00 9.13
C GLU A 547 -15.55 -1.34 10.62
N ILE A 548 -16.12 -2.50 11.04
CA ILE A 548 -16.07 -2.95 12.43
C ILE A 548 -14.61 -3.20 12.88
N LEU A 549 -13.80 -3.86 12.02
CA LEU A 549 -12.39 -4.12 12.33
C LEU A 549 -11.61 -2.81 12.48
N MET A 550 -11.76 -1.88 11.54
CA MET A 550 -11.06 -0.60 11.56
C MET A 550 -11.49 0.29 12.75
N ALA A 551 -12.78 0.29 13.06
CA ALA A 551 -13.28 0.97 14.27
C ALA A 551 -12.67 0.38 15.54
N GLY A 552 -12.53 -0.95 15.61
CA GLY A 552 -11.86 -1.65 16.70
C GLY A 552 -10.38 -1.30 16.87
N MET A 553 -9.71 -0.91 15.78
CA MET A 553 -8.32 -0.41 15.79
C MET A 553 -8.23 1.11 16.09
N GLY A 554 -9.35 1.79 16.24
CA GLY A 554 -9.40 3.22 16.56
C GLY A 554 -9.27 4.17 15.37
N PHE A 555 -9.50 3.69 14.14
CA PHE A 555 -9.60 4.56 12.97
C PHE A 555 -10.86 5.44 13.08
N LYS A 556 -10.67 6.76 12.94
CA LYS A 556 -11.75 7.74 13.12
C LYS A 556 -12.71 7.82 11.94
N ASP A 557 -12.27 7.36 10.78
CA ASP A 557 -12.97 7.36 9.50
C ASP A 557 -13.40 5.94 9.06
N ALA A 558 -13.48 5.02 10.02
CA ALA A 558 -13.86 3.62 9.76
C ALA A 558 -15.21 3.48 9.06
N ASP A 559 -16.13 4.42 9.24
CA ASP A 559 -17.46 4.49 8.61
C ASP A 559 -17.42 4.91 7.12
N ASN A 560 -16.27 5.41 6.63
CA ASN A 560 -16.08 5.83 5.25
C ASN A 560 -15.22 4.81 4.47
N GLN A 561 -15.74 3.60 4.34
CA GLN A 561 -15.02 2.52 3.66
C GLN A 561 -14.80 2.80 2.17
N ALA A 562 -13.55 2.58 1.71
CA ALA A 562 -13.27 2.50 0.28
C ALA A 562 -13.91 1.23 -0.32
N PRO A 563 -14.37 1.26 -1.59
CA PRO A 563 -15.06 0.14 -2.23
C PRO A 563 -14.08 -0.94 -2.71
N LEU A 564 -13.35 -1.56 -1.78
CA LEU A 564 -12.29 -2.54 -2.04
C LEU A 564 -12.84 -3.96 -2.27
N TYR A 565 -14.00 -4.09 -2.89
CA TYR A 565 -14.61 -5.39 -3.20
C TYR A 565 -14.05 -6.01 -4.48
N PHE A 566 -14.18 -7.32 -4.59
CA PHE A 566 -13.73 -8.04 -5.78
C PHE A 566 -14.66 -7.75 -6.96
N ARG A 567 -14.17 -7.02 -7.96
CA ARG A 567 -14.93 -6.57 -9.13
C ARG A 567 -14.86 -7.56 -10.28
N THR A 568 -15.98 -7.75 -10.97
CA THR A 568 -16.01 -8.43 -12.28
C THR A 568 -15.25 -7.60 -13.32
N THR A 569 -14.94 -8.22 -14.47
CA THR A 569 -14.30 -7.52 -15.58
C THR A 569 -15.10 -6.31 -16.04
N GLY A 570 -16.43 -6.46 -16.17
CA GLY A 570 -17.30 -5.37 -16.58
C GLY A 570 -17.38 -4.23 -15.56
N GLN A 571 -17.41 -4.55 -14.27
CA GLN A 571 -17.34 -3.54 -13.21
C GLN A 571 -16.01 -2.78 -13.24
N MET A 572 -14.89 -3.50 -13.40
CA MET A 572 -13.58 -2.86 -13.46
C MET A 572 -13.41 -1.97 -14.70
N LEU A 573 -13.88 -2.39 -15.86
CA LEU A 573 -13.86 -1.54 -17.07
C LEU A 573 -14.65 -0.24 -16.86
N LYS A 574 -15.77 -0.30 -16.14
CA LYS A 574 -16.58 0.88 -15.82
C LYS A 574 -15.86 1.87 -14.89
N GLU A 575 -14.99 1.41 -14.02
CA GLU A 575 -14.19 2.29 -13.14
C GLU A 575 -13.20 3.17 -13.94
N PHE A 576 -12.88 2.78 -15.17
CA PHE A 576 -11.95 3.46 -16.05
C PHE A 576 -12.62 4.01 -17.31
N ASP A 577 -13.95 4.25 -17.31
CA ASP A 577 -14.71 4.77 -18.44
C ASP A 577 -14.36 6.21 -18.84
N TYR A 578 -13.60 6.92 -18.00
CA TYR A 578 -13.01 8.22 -18.29
C TYR A 578 -11.79 8.15 -19.24
N LEU A 579 -11.28 6.95 -19.52
CA LEU A 579 -10.20 6.68 -20.46
C LEU A 579 -10.77 6.22 -21.82
N PRO A 580 -9.98 6.30 -22.91
CA PRO A 580 -10.34 5.63 -24.16
C PRO A 580 -10.56 4.12 -23.94
N GLU A 581 -11.58 3.55 -24.59
CA GLU A 581 -11.98 2.14 -24.43
C GLU A 581 -10.80 1.16 -24.62
N GLU A 582 -9.96 1.42 -25.62
CA GLU A 582 -8.77 0.61 -25.90
C GLU A 582 -7.77 0.64 -24.72
N THR A 583 -7.53 1.83 -24.17
CA THR A 583 -6.64 2.01 -23.00
C THR A 583 -7.22 1.33 -21.75
N ALA A 584 -8.52 1.52 -21.49
CA ALA A 584 -9.19 0.86 -20.37
C ALA A 584 -9.12 -0.67 -20.50
N ARG A 585 -9.37 -1.21 -21.72
CA ARG A 585 -9.22 -2.63 -21.99
C ARG A 585 -7.79 -3.12 -21.78
N GLU A 586 -6.80 -2.37 -22.27
CA GLU A 586 -5.38 -2.73 -22.12
C GLU A 586 -5.00 -2.89 -20.65
N ILE A 587 -5.32 -1.91 -19.79
CA ILE A 587 -4.92 -1.93 -18.39
C ILE A 587 -5.74 -2.90 -17.53
N VAL A 588 -7.02 -3.12 -17.85
CA VAL A 588 -7.93 -3.97 -17.08
C VAL A 588 -7.82 -5.45 -17.47
N ILE A 589 -7.62 -5.74 -18.76
CA ILE A 589 -7.68 -7.10 -19.28
C ILE A 589 -6.33 -7.55 -19.83
N ASP A 590 -5.79 -6.83 -20.82
CA ASP A 590 -4.73 -7.38 -21.66
C ASP A 590 -3.39 -7.44 -20.91
N ASN A 591 -2.99 -6.36 -20.22
CA ASN A 591 -1.74 -6.32 -19.45
C ASN A 591 -1.75 -7.24 -18.21
N PRO A 592 -2.81 -7.29 -17.37
CA PRO A 592 -2.88 -8.26 -16.26
C PRO A 592 -2.81 -9.71 -16.75
N ARG A 593 -3.42 -10.03 -17.89
CA ARG A 593 -3.33 -11.36 -18.50
C ARG A 593 -1.92 -11.69 -18.97
N LYS A 594 -1.24 -10.76 -19.68
CA LYS A 594 0.16 -10.94 -20.11
C LYS A 594 1.08 -11.20 -18.92
N ILE A 595 0.91 -10.46 -17.82
CA ILE A 595 1.66 -10.70 -16.59
C ILE A 595 1.35 -12.11 -16.06
N ALA A 596 0.08 -12.47 -15.93
CA ALA A 596 -0.30 -13.80 -15.47
C ALA A 596 0.24 -14.92 -16.38
N GLU A 597 0.23 -14.74 -17.70
CA GLU A 597 0.77 -15.71 -18.67
C GLU A 597 2.29 -15.88 -18.55
N SER A 598 3.03 -14.82 -18.17
CA SER A 598 4.49 -14.87 -17.94
C SER A 598 4.89 -15.59 -16.64
N ILE A 599 3.93 -15.87 -15.76
CA ILE A 599 4.16 -16.52 -14.47
C ILE A 599 3.94 -18.03 -14.60
N GLU A 600 4.92 -18.80 -14.15
CA GLU A 600 4.84 -20.26 -14.11
C GLU A 600 3.89 -20.76 -13.01
N TYR A 601 3.43 -22.01 -13.15
CA TYR A 601 2.77 -22.67 -12.02
C TYR A 601 3.79 -22.97 -10.92
N VAL A 602 3.62 -22.35 -9.77
CA VAL A 602 4.50 -22.50 -8.61
C VAL A 602 3.78 -23.24 -7.49
N ARG A 603 4.49 -24.10 -6.80
CA ARG A 603 3.98 -24.81 -5.63
C ARG A 603 4.68 -24.30 -4.36
N PRO A 604 3.98 -23.61 -3.46
CA PRO A 604 4.57 -23.02 -2.24
C PRO A 604 5.20 -24.05 -1.30
N ILE A 605 4.57 -25.22 -1.17
CA ILE A 605 5.07 -26.30 -0.33
C ILE A 605 5.47 -27.47 -1.24
N PRO A 606 6.76 -27.89 -1.25
CA PRO A 606 7.21 -29.03 -2.04
C PRO A 606 6.44 -30.31 -1.70
N LYS A 607 6.30 -31.22 -2.68
CA LYS A 607 5.75 -32.55 -2.43
C LYS A 607 6.76 -33.42 -1.67
N GLY A 608 6.28 -34.21 -0.72
CA GLY A 608 7.09 -35.14 0.06
C GLY A 608 7.44 -34.63 1.46
N THR A 609 8.23 -35.43 2.15
CA THR A 609 8.76 -35.12 3.48
C THR A 609 10.27 -34.89 3.38
N PHE A 610 10.74 -33.85 4.07
CA PHE A 610 12.16 -33.47 4.07
C PHE A 610 12.67 -33.48 5.52
N PRO A 611 12.98 -34.68 6.08
CA PRO A 611 13.51 -34.76 7.43
C PRO A 611 14.85 -34.02 7.50
N PRO A 612 15.10 -33.24 8.55
CA PRO A 612 16.37 -32.55 8.72
C PRO A 612 17.51 -33.56 8.84
N SER A 613 18.61 -33.29 8.18
CA SER A 613 19.86 -34.01 8.38
C SER A 613 20.66 -33.31 9.48
N ILE A 614 20.84 -33.96 10.62
CA ILE A 614 21.63 -33.45 11.74
C ILE A 614 22.98 -34.19 11.71
N PRO A 615 24.08 -33.50 11.41
CA PRO A 615 25.41 -34.14 11.41
C PRO A 615 25.71 -34.83 12.74
N GLY A 616 26.14 -36.09 12.71
CA GLY A 616 26.45 -36.87 13.90
C GLY A 616 25.25 -37.48 14.65
N SER A 617 24.00 -37.26 14.15
CA SER A 617 22.79 -37.78 14.81
C SER A 617 22.71 -39.31 14.82
N GLU A 618 23.23 -39.95 13.79
CA GLU A 618 23.24 -41.41 13.65
C GLU A 618 24.19 -42.06 14.67
N GLU A 619 25.40 -41.53 14.78
CA GLU A 619 26.40 -41.92 15.76
C GLU A 619 25.91 -41.66 17.20
N ASP A 620 25.29 -40.51 17.47
CA ASP A 620 24.71 -40.18 18.75
C ASP A 620 23.57 -41.13 19.13
N LEU A 621 22.68 -41.45 18.17
CA LEU A 621 21.59 -42.39 18.39
C LEU A 621 22.13 -43.80 18.76
N ILE A 622 23.12 -44.30 18.00
CA ILE A 622 23.76 -45.56 18.27
C ILE A 622 24.42 -45.55 19.67
N ARG A 623 25.19 -44.51 19.97
CA ARG A 623 25.85 -44.34 21.28
C ARG A 623 24.85 -44.34 22.43
N ILE A 624 23.80 -43.49 22.35
CA ILE A 624 22.78 -43.36 23.41
C ILE A 624 22.04 -44.70 23.59
N THR A 625 21.62 -45.33 22.50
CA THR A 625 20.86 -46.57 22.55
C THR A 625 21.71 -47.73 23.13
N THR A 626 22.96 -47.84 22.68
CA THR A 626 23.89 -48.88 23.16
C THR A 626 24.24 -48.69 24.61
N THR A 627 24.49 -47.42 25.04
CA THR A 627 24.78 -47.13 26.45
C THR A 627 23.58 -47.49 27.32
N ARG A 628 22.37 -47.11 26.89
CA ARG A 628 21.15 -47.43 27.65
C ARG A 628 20.87 -48.93 27.71
N ALA A 629 21.10 -49.63 26.65
CA ALA A 629 20.97 -51.10 26.64
C ALA A 629 21.93 -51.76 27.65
N LYS A 630 23.19 -51.31 27.69
CA LYS A 630 24.17 -51.80 28.68
C LYS A 630 23.78 -51.48 30.13
N GLU A 631 23.25 -50.30 30.38
CA GLU A 631 22.76 -49.93 31.71
C GLU A 631 21.56 -50.79 32.18
N MET A 632 20.71 -51.19 31.25
CA MET A 632 19.48 -51.95 31.57
C MET A 632 19.68 -53.46 31.61
N TYR A 633 20.61 -54.00 30.83
CA TYR A 633 20.75 -55.45 30.63
C TYR A 633 22.14 -55.99 30.97
N GLY A 634 23.11 -55.14 31.27
CA GLY A 634 24.49 -55.53 31.63
C GLY A 634 25.41 -55.65 30.43
#